data_ef2f2f2478b3597931c8f3175089daf5
#
_entry.id   ef2f2f2478b3597931c8f3175089daf5
#
_cell.length_a   1.000
_cell.length_b   1.000
_cell.length_c   1.000
_cell.angle_alpha   90.00
_cell.angle_beta   90.00
_cell.angle_gamma   90.00
#
_symmetry.space_group_name_H-M   'P 1'
#
loop_
_entity.id
_entity.type
_entity.pdbx_description
1 polymer ?
#
loop_
_entity_poly.entity_id
_entity_poly.type
_entity_poly.pdbx_seq_one_letter_code
_entity_poly.pdbx_strand_id
1 'polypeptide(L)'
;IAATESILQQIRISTNSKKYGTIEGGGYVWHTTGSGKTLTSFKTARLASRMEGVDKVLFVVDRKDLDYQTMKEYDRFEKGAANSNTSTAVLKRQLEDPHARIIITTIQKLSVFIDKNRAHDVYGKHIVFIFDECHRSQFGDMHTAIIKKFKRYHLFGFTGTPIFSANAGAGGKYDLKTTEQAFGRQLHIYTIVDAIADGNV
;
A
#
# COMPACT_ATOMS: atom_id res chain seq x y z
N ILE A 1 -0.92 -14.19 -9.32
CA ILE A 1 -2.13 -13.75 -10.06
C ILE A 1 -3.28 -13.62 -9.07
N ALA A 2 -3.65 -14.66 -8.32
CA ALA A 2 -4.80 -14.66 -7.41
C ALA A 2 -4.83 -13.49 -6.39
N ALA A 3 -3.71 -13.19 -5.73
CA ALA A 3 -3.61 -12.06 -4.80
C ALA A 3 -3.96 -10.72 -5.45
N THR A 4 -3.46 -10.48 -6.66
CA THR A 4 -3.77 -9.27 -7.43
C THR A 4 -5.25 -9.19 -7.77
N GLU A 5 -5.82 -10.28 -8.26
CA GLU A 5 -7.25 -10.36 -8.60
C GLU A 5 -8.14 -10.10 -7.38
N SER A 6 -7.80 -10.67 -6.22
CA SER A 6 -8.52 -10.46 -4.97
C SER A 6 -8.54 -8.99 -4.56
N ILE A 7 -7.41 -8.28 -4.68
CA ILE A 7 -7.35 -6.84 -4.37
C ILE A 7 -8.17 -6.03 -5.38
N LEU A 8 -8.02 -6.28 -6.68
CA LEU A 8 -8.78 -5.55 -7.71
C LEU A 8 -10.29 -5.76 -7.57
N GLN A 9 -10.71 -6.99 -7.23
CA GLN A 9 -12.10 -7.30 -6.94
C GLN A 9 -12.59 -6.56 -5.70
N GLN A 10 -11.77 -6.51 -4.62
CA GLN A 10 -12.09 -5.78 -3.41
C GLN A 10 -12.26 -4.28 -3.68
N ILE A 11 -11.39 -3.67 -4.48
CA ILE A 11 -11.53 -2.26 -4.89
C ILE A 11 -12.87 -2.05 -5.62
N ARG A 12 -13.23 -2.92 -6.58
CA ARG A 12 -14.50 -2.81 -7.33
C ARG A 12 -15.72 -2.91 -6.41
N ILE A 13 -15.77 -3.94 -5.56
CA ILE A 13 -16.87 -4.16 -4.63
C ILE A 13 -17.01 -2.97 -3.67
N SER A 14 -15.92 -2.51 -3.11
CA SER A 14 -15.92 -1.42 -2.12
C SER A 14 -16.26 -0.08 -2.78
N THR A 15 -15.81 0.16 -4.00
CA THR A 15 -16.18 1.36 -4.78
C THR A 15 -17.67 1.36 -5.09
N ASN A 16 -18.23 0.24 -5.58
CA ASN A 16 -19.64 0.11 -5.89
C ASN A 16 -20.53 0.26 -4.64
N SER A 17 -20.07 -0.24 -3.50
CA SER A 17 -20.75 -0.14 -2.20
C SER A 17 -20.48 1.16 -1.46
N LYS A 18 -19.69 2.08 -2.04
CA LYS A 18 -19.26 3.35 -1.43
C LYS A 18 -18.54 3.19 -0.07
N LYS A 19 -17.86 2.07 0.15
CA LYS A 19 -17.10 1.77 1.37
C LYS A 19 -15.69 2.39 1.37
N TYR A 20 -15.61 3.65 0.98
CA TYR A 20 -14.35 4.41 1.05
C TYR A 20 -13.98 4.71 2.50
N GLY A 21 -12.69 4.66 2.80
CA GLY A 21 -12.18 5.02 4.11
C GLY A 21 -12.59 4.07 5.24
N THR A 22 -13.05 2.86 4.91
CA THR A 22 -13.44 1.85 5.87
C THR A 22 -12.50 0.65 5.84
N ILE A 23 -12.42 -0.08 6.94
CA ILE A 23 -11.64 -1.33 7.02
C ILE A 23 -12.19 -2.38 6.06
N GLU A 24 -13.50 -2.47 5.89
CA GLU A 24 -14.14 -3.42 4.97
C GLU A 24 -13.81 -3.11 3.50
N GLY A 25 -13.42 -1.87 3.21
CA GLY A 25 -12.98 -1.43 1.88
C GLY A 25 -11.55 -1.83 1.52
N GLY A 26 -10.77 -2.30 2.50
CA GLY A 26 -9.37 -2.68 2.35
C GLY A 26 -9.13 -4.18 2.48
N GLY A 27 -7.89 -4.53 2.83
CA GLY A 27 -7.46 -5.90 3.12
C GLY A 27 -5.95 -6.08 3.09
N TYR A 28 -5.48 -7.27 3.43
CA TYR A 28 -4.06 -7.59 3.33
C TYR A 28 -3.78 -8.92 2.64
N VAL A 29 -2.56 -9.03 2.14
CA VAL A 29 -2.00 -10.22 1.51
C VAL A 29 -0.84 -10.71 2.35
N TRP A 30 -0.88 -11.97 2.73
CA TRP A 30 0.20 -12.64 3.43
C TRP A 30 0.99 -13.48 2.43
N HIS A 31 2.17 -13.01 2.07
CA HIS A 31 3.13 -13.72 1.23
C HIS A 31 4.46 -13.82 1.93
N THR A 32 5.02 -15.01 2.03
CA THR A 32 6.33 -15.23 2.64
C THR A 32 7.45 -14.54 1.85
N THR A 33 8.58 -14.33 2.51
CA THR A 33 9.79 -13.80 1.87
C THR A 33 10.22 -14.73 0.74
N GLY A 34 10.65 -14.17 -0.39
CA GLY A 34 11.04 -14.94 -1.58
C GLY A 34 9.91 -15.34 -2.52
N SER A 35 8.64 -15.20 -2.12
CA SER A 35 7.46 -15.56 -2.94
C SER A 35 7.10 -14.58 -4.07
N GLY A 36 7.97 -13.61 -4.37
CA GLY A 36 7.69 -12.56 -5.35
C GLY A 36 6.69 -11.50 -4.86
N LYS A 37 6.60 -11.29 -3.54
CA LYS A 37 5.68 -10.32 -2.92
C LYS A 37 5.80 -8.93 -3.51
N THR A 38 7.01 -8.37 -3.60
CA THR A 38 7.28 -7.03 -4.13
C THR A 38 6.81 -6.89 -5.58
N LEU A 39 7.06 -7.90 -6.40
CA LEU A 39 6.58 -7.91 -7.80
C LEU A 39 5.05 -7.98 -7.86
N THR A 40 4.43 -8.79 -7.00
CA THR A 40 2.97 -8.94 -6.94
C THR A 40 2.31 -7.64 -6.47
N SER A 41 2.85 -7.00 -5.44
CA SER A 41 2.33 -5.74 -4.91
C SER A 41 2.44 -4.60 -5.92
N PHE A 42 3.56 -4.51 -6.63
CA PHE A 42 3.74 -3.49 -7.68
C PHE A 42 2.85 -3.76 -8.91
N LYS A 43 2.72 -5.02 -9.35
CA LYS A 43 1.78 -5.40 -10.42
C LYS A 43 0.36 -5.03 -10.04
N THR A 44 -0.02 -5.25 -8.79
CA THR A 44 -1.33 -4.85 -8.26
C THR A 44 -1.51 -3.34 -8.33
N ALA A 45 -0.52 -2.56 -7.91
CA ALA A 45 -0.53 -1.11 -8.00
C ALA A 45 -0.74 -0.62 -9.44
N ARG A 46 -0.03 -1.22 -10.39
CA ARG A 46 -0.14 -0.89 -11.81
C ARG A 46 -1.52 -1.19 -12.38
N LEU A 47 -2.11 -2.31 -12.04
CA LEU A 47 -3.45 -2.65 -12.51
C LEU A 47 -4.52 -1.81 -11.84
N ALA A 48 -4.40 -1.54 -10.54
CA ALA A 48 -5.30 -0.67 -9.80
C ALA A 48 -5.30 0.76 -10.37
N SER A 49 -4.13 1.28 -10.78
CA SER A 49 -4.04 2.63 -11.36
C SER A 49 -4.78 2.78 -12.70
N ARG A 50 -5.10 1.68 -13.37
CA ARG A 50 -5.85 1.66 -14.63
C ARG A 50 -7.35 1.45 -14.43
N MET A 51 -7.79 1.22 -13.21
CA MET A 51 -9.21 1.05 -12.90
C MET A 51 -9.94 2.37 -13.07
N GLU A 52 -11.14 2.28 -13.61
CA GLU A 52 -12.04 3.42 -13.69
C GLU A 52 -12.41 3.92 -12.29
N GLY A 53 -12.47 5.23 -12.12
CA GLY A 53 -12.79 5.87 -10.84
C GLY A 53 -11.66 5.91 -9.82
N VAL A 54 -10.51 5.26 -10.05
CA VAL A 54 -9.30 5.42 -9.24
C VAL A 54 -8.49 6.59 -9.78
N ASP A 55 -8.26 7.60 -8.97
CA ASP A 55 -7.49 8.78 -9.38
C ASP A 55 -5.98 8.51 -9.31
N LYS A 56 -5.50 7.94 -8.20
CA LYS A 56 -4.08 7.65 -7.98
C LYS A 56 -3.89 6.39 -7.16
N VAL A 57 -2.75 5.74 -7.37
CA VAL A 57 -2.24 4.67 -6.51
C VAL A 57 -0.95 5.15 -5.85
N LEU A 58 -0.90 5.14 -4.53
CA LEU A 58 0.29 5.38 -3.75
C LEU A 58 0.88 4.04 -3.30
N PHE A 59 1.99 3.69 -3.90
CA PHE A 59 2.77 2.53 -3.49
C PHE A 59 3.77 2.96 -2.43
N VAL A 60 3.52 2.54 -1.19
CA VAL A 60 4.24 3.02 -0.01
C VAL A 60 5.16 1.92 0.50
N VAL A 61 6.45 2.23 0.53
CA VAL A 61 7.49 1.30 0.94
C VAL A 61 8.28 1.85 2.13
N ASP A 62 9.00 0.99 2.84
CA ASP A 62 9.98 1.46 3.83
C ASP A 62 11.19 2.06 3.10
N ARG A 63 11.83 3.05 3.73
CA ARG A 63 13.03 3.71 3.21
C ARG A 63 14.18 2.72 2.92
N LYS A 64 14.28 1.64 3.69
CA LYS A 64 15.31 0.62 3.55
C LYS A 64 15.14 -0.23 2.28
N ASP A 65 13.92 -0.33 1.78
CA ASP A 65 13.57 -1.16 0.62
C ASP A 65 13.65 -0.37 -0.71
N LEU A 66 13.93 0.94 -0.65
CA LEU A 66 14.20 1.79 -1.81
C LEU A 66 15.69 1.81 -2.17
N ASP A 67 16.25 0.66 -2.45
CA ASP A 67 17.58 0.60 -3.05
C ASP A 67 17.53 0.86 -4.57
N TYR A 68 18.71 1.06 -5.15
CA TYR A 68 18.84 1.35 -6.58
C TYR A 68 18.33 0.22 -7.49
N GLN A 69 18.44 -1.04 -7.05
CA GLN A 69 17.96 -2.19 -7.82
C GLN A 69 16.45 -2.28 -7.81
N THR A 70 15.84 -2.13 -6.66
CA THR A 70 14.38 -2.11 -6.50
C THR A 70 13.77 -0.96 -7.32
N MET A 71 14.39 0.21 -7.31
CA MET A 71 13.95 1.34 -8.13
C MET A 71 14.05 1.05 -9.63
N LYS A 72 15.12 0.39 -10.08
CA LYS A 72 15.24 -0.05 -11.48
C LYS A 72 14.17 -1.08 -11.88
N GLU A 73 13.83 -1.99 -10.99
CA GLU A 73 12.76 -2.96 -11.24
C GLU A 73 11.41 -2.27 -11.40
N TYR A 74 11.08 -1.33 -10.53
CA TYR A 74 9.86 -0.55 -10.65
C TYR A 74 9.81 0.26 -11.96
N ASP A 75 10.92 0.86 -12.36
CA ASP A 75 11.03 1.63 -13.61
C ASP A 75 10.88 0.76 -14.87
N ARG A 76 11.26 -0.52 -14.79
CA ARG A 76 11.00 -1.49 -15.87
C ARG A 76 9.52 -1.79 -16.05
N PHE A 77 8.75 -1.76 -14.96
CA PHE A 77 7.32 -2.05 -15.00
C PHE A 77 6.46 -0.84 -15.37
N GLU A 78 6.87 0.35 -14.93
CA GLU A 78 6.18 1.61 -15.24
C GLU A 78 7.22 2.72 -15.31
N LYS A 79 7.54 3.13 -16.53
CA LYS A 79 8.56 4.16 -16.78
C LYS A 79 8.18 5.48 -16.11
N GLY A 80 9.05 5.98 -15.24
CA GLY A 80 8.82 7.21 -14.49
C GLY A 80 8.05 7.04 -13.18
N ALA A 81 7.51 5.86 -12.86
CA ALA A 81 6.86 5.61 -11.57
C ALA A 81 7.86 5.65 -10.41
N ALA A 82 9.05 5.12 -10.66
CA ALA A 82 10.17 5.15 -9.73
C ALA A 82 11.00 6.43 -9.80
N ASN A 83 10.59 7.42 -10.60
CA ASN A 83 11.29 8.72 -10.63
C ASN A 83 11.34 9.29 -9.23
N SER A 84 12.35 8.79 -8.61
CA SER A 84 12.86 8.96 -7.28
C SER A 84 12.24 10.17 -6.62
N ASN A 85 11.38 9.91 -5.69
CA ASN A 85 11.04 10.86 -4.66
C ASN A 85 12.31 11.25 -3.89
N THR A 86 13.22 11.96 -4.53
CA THR A 86 14.40 12.49 -3.87
C THR A 86 14.02 13.50 -2.80
N SER A 87 12.83 14.12 -2.93
CA SER A 87 12.34 15.10 -1.96
C SER A 87 10.82 15.10 -1.84
N THR A 88 10.30 15.65 -0.74
CA THR A 88 8.86 15.90 -0.54
C THR A 88 8.27 16.86 -1.59
N ALA A 89 9.07 17.74 -2.16
CA ALA A 89 8.65 18.64 -3.24
C ALA A 89 8.35 17.87 -4.53
N VAL A 90 9.11 16.82 -4.84
CA VAL A 90 8.84 15.92 -5.97
C VAL A 90 7.55 15.15 -5.73
N LEU A 91 7.35 14.60 -4.53
CA LEU A 91 6.11 13.92 -4.16
C LEU A 91 4.91 14.85 -4.35
N LYS A 92 4.99 16.09 -3.90
CA LYS A 92 3.92 17.08 -4.06
C LYS A 92 3.57 17.29 -5.54
N ARG A 93 4.57 17.53 -6.40
CA ARG A 93 4.36 17.70 -7.85
C ARG A 93 3.70 16.47 -8.48
N GLN A 94 4.12 15.26 -8.11
CA GLN A 94 3.50 14.03 -8.61
C GLN A 94 2.04 13.88 -8.13
N LEU A 95 1.72 14.29 -6.90
CA LEU A 95 0.36 14.28 -6.38
C LEU A 95 -0.54 15.29 -7.10
N GLU A 96 0.02 16.40 -7.56
CA GLU A 96 -0.67 17.44 -8.33
C GLU A 96 -0.80 17.08 -9.83
N ASP A 97 0.15 16.33 -10.39
CA ASP A 97 0.16 15.94 -11.81
C ASP A 97 -0.98 14.93 -12.11
N PRO A 98 -1.93 15.27 -13.00
CA PRO A 98 -3.04 14.37 -13.36
C PRO A 98 -2.56 13.10 -14.09
N HIS A 99 -1.38 13.13 -14.71
CA HIS A 99 -0.83 12.00 -15.47
C HIS A 99 -0.05 11.03 -14.58
N ALA A 100 0.43 11.45 -13.42
CA ALA A 100 1.11 10.59 -12.46
C ALA A 100 0.09 9.74 -11.68
N ARG A 101 -0.29 8.61 -12.25
CA ARG A 101 -1.32 7.72 -11.67
C ARG A 101 -0.76 6.75 -10.63
N ILE A 102 0.51 6.34 -10.76
CA ILE A 102 1.22 5.55 -9.77
C ILE A 102 2.34 6.42 -9.19
N ILE A 103 2.40 6.48 -7.88
CA ILE A 103 3.43 7.23 -7.16
C ILE A 103 4.05 6.31 -6.12
N ILE A 104 5.35 6.06 -6.25
CA ILE A 104 6.12 5.31 -5.26
C ILE A 104 6.67 6.30 -4.26
N THR A 105 6.42 6.06 -2.99
CA THR A 105 6.89 6.94 -1.92
C THR A 105 7.27 6.14 -0.66
N THR A 106 7.90 6.79 0.29
CA THR A 106 8.16 6.19 1.60
C THR A 106 7.16 6.71 2.63
N ILE A 107 6.99 5.91 3.70
CA ILE A 107 6.18 6.31 4.87
C ILE A 107 6.60 7.69 5.37
N GLN A 108 7.92 7.94 5.49
CA GLN A 108 8.45 9.20 6.00
C GLN A 108 8.11 10.39 5.11
N LYS A 109 8.26 10.24 3.78
CA LYS A 109 7.95 11.34 2.85
C LYS A 109 6.48 11.66 2.80
N LEU A 110 5.63 10.62 2.84
CA LEU A 110 4.19 10.80 2.88
C LEU A 110 3.76 11.48 4.19
N SER A 111 4.36 11.12 5.33
CA SER A 111 4.13 11.79 6.62
C SER A 111 4.47 13.28 6.54
N VAL A 112 5.68 13.61 6.09
CA VAL A 112 6.11 15.01 5.95
C VAL A 112 5.22 15.78 4.98
N PHE A 113 4.76 15.15 3.90
CA PHE A 113 3.82 15.78 2.98
C PHE A 113 2.49 16.12 3.67
N ILE A 114 1.90 15.15 4.38
CA ILE A 114 0.63 15.34 5.10
C ILE A 114 0.74 16.45 6.15
N ASP A 115 1.83 16.48 6.89
CA ASP A 115 2.06 17.48 7.96
C ASP A 115 2.21 18.91 7.40
N LYS A 116 2.94 19.04 6.28
CA LYS A 116 3.20 20.34 5.65
C LYS A 116 2.03 20.86 4.79
N ASN A 117 1.18 19.98 4.29
CA ASN A 117 0.08 20.34 3.39
C ASN A 117 -1.27 19.99 4.05
N ARG A 118 -1.67 20.75 5.05
CA ARG A 118 -2.89 20.50 5.83
C ARG A 118 -4.18 20.54 5.03
N ALA A 119 -4.21 21.33 3.97
CA ALA A 119 -5.29 21.41 2.99
C ALA A 119 -4.70 21.20 1.59
N HIS A 120 -5.06 20.10 0.92
CA HIS A 120 -4.60 19.76 -0.42
C HIS A 120 -5.68 18.98 -1.15
N ASP A 121 -5.85 19.25 -2.45
CA ASP A 121 -6.92 18.66 -3.27
C ASP A 121 -6.85 17.13 -3.35
N VAL A 122 -5.64 16.56 -3.22
CA VAL A 122 -5.44 15.10 -3.23
C VAL A 122 -6.25 14.38 -2.15
N TYR A 123 -6.56 15.03 -1.04
CA TYR A 123 -7.33 14.42 0.06
C TYR A 123 -8.79 14.11 -0.31
N GLY A 124 -9.32 14.78 -1.34
CA GLY A 124 -10.65 14.52 -1.91
C GLY A 124 -10.66 13.48 -3.03
N LYS A 125 -9.51 13.15 -3.60
CA LYS A 125 -9.37 12.18 -4.70
C LYS A 125 -9.56 10.75 -4.21
N HIS A 126 -9.91 9.85 -5.14
CA HIS A 126 -9.97 8.42 -4.86
C HIS A 126 -8.57 7.81 -4.94
N ILE A 127 -8.01 7.50 -3.78
CA ILE A 127 -6.64 7.01 -3.63
C ILE A 127 -6.65 5.54 -3.20
N VAL A 128 -5.87 4.72 -3.88
CA VAL A 128 -5.55 3.35 -3.44
C VAL A 128 -4.15 3.36 -2.85
N PHE A 129 -4.04 3.05 -1.56
CA PHE A 129 -2.76 2.87 -0.90
C PHE A 129 -2.39 1.40 -0.89
N ILE A 130 -1.17 1.08 -1.32
CA ILE A 130 -0.58 -0.25 -1.25
C ILE A 130 0.70 -0.13 -0.44
N PHE A 131 0.72 -0.77 0.73
CA PHE A 131 1.87 -0.80 1.63
C PHE A 131 2.63 -2.11 1.43
N ASP A 132 3.89 -2.02 1.04
CA ASP A 132 4.80 -3.16 1.10
C ASP A 132 5.47 -3.22 2.48
N GLU A 133 5.68 -4.43 3.00
CA GLU A 133 6.18 -4.68 4.37
C GLU A 133 5.40 -3.94 5.47
N CYS A 134 4.08 -4.05 5.42
CA CYS A 134 3.16 -3.25 6.24
C CYS A 134 3.19 -3.55 7.76
N HIS A 135 3.96 -4.54 8.20
CA HIS A 135 4.15 -4.90 9.61
C HIS A 135 5.14 -3.99 10.36
N ARG A 136 5.79 -3.06 9.66
CA ARG A 136 6.84 -2.22 10.26
C ARG A 136 6.27 -1.15 11.20
N SER A 137 7.04 -0.80 12.22
CA SER A 137 6.64 0.02 13.38
C SER A 137 6.10 1.42 13.08
N GLN A 138 6.43 1.99 11.93
CA GLN A 138 5.99 3.34 11.54
C GLN A 138 4.60 3.37 10.86
N PHE A 139 4.02 2.20 10.61
CA PHE A 139 2.74 2.12 9.91
C PHE A 139 1.58 2.71 10.73
N GLY A 140 1.56 2.52 12.05
CA GLY A 140 0.47 3.02 12.91
C GLY A 140 0.28 4.54 12.86
N ASP A 141 1.37 5.31 12.90
CA ASP A 141 1.35 6.77 12.74
C ASP A 141 0.83 7.17 11.36
N MET A 142 1.32 6.51 10.32
CA MET A 142 0.92 6.76 8.95
C MET A 142 -0.54 6.41 8.72
N HIS A 143 -1.00 5.27 9.22
CA HIS A 143 -2.40 4.87 9.17
C HIS A 143 -3.30 5.98 9.77
N THR A 144 -2.97 6.43 10.97
CA THR A 144 -3.71 7.52 11.64
C THR A 144 -3.71 8.81 10.83
N ALA A 145 -2.57 9.17 10.20
CA ALA A 145 -2.48 10.36 9.36
C ALA A 145 -3.35 10.24 8.09
N ILE A 146 -3.37 9.07 7.45
CA ILE A 146 -4.18 8.80 6.27
C ILE A 146 -5.67 8.90 6.60
N ILE A 147 -6.16 8.17 7.61
CA ILE A 147 -7.59 8.17 7.97
C ILE A 147 -8.10 9.55 8.37
N LYS A 148 -7.25 10.40 8.96
CA LYS A 148 -7.62 11.78 9.32
C LYS A 148 -7.73 12.73 8.13
N LYS A 149 -7.00 12.48 7.05
CA LYS A 149 -6.85 13.43 5.94
C LYS A 149 -7.58 13.01 4.67
N PHE A 150 -7.46 11.76 4.28
CA PHE A 150 -8.04 11.28 3.03
C PHE A 150 -9.51 10.88 3.24
N LYS A 151 -10.36 11.26 2.29
CA LYS A 151 -11.81 11.01 2.38
C LYS A 151 -12.25 9.78 1.58
N ARG A 152 -11.62 9.54 0.44
CA ARG A 152 -11.96 8.46 -0.49
C ARG A 152 -10.73 7.61 -0.75
N TYR A 153 -10.53 6.60 0.08
CA TYR A 153 -9.34 5.74 -0.05
C TYR A 153 -9.65 4.27 0.23
N HIS A 154 -8.77 3.40 -0.26
CA HIS A 154 -8.66 2.02 0.14
C HIS A 154 -7.24 1.76 0.62
N LEU A 155 -7.08 0.92 1.66
CA LEU A 155 -5.79 0.52 2.20
C LEU A 155 -5.56 -0.96 1.98
N PHE A 156 -4.45 -1.30 1.33
CA PHE A 156 -4.02 -2.67 1.16
C PHE A 156 -2.60 -2.85 1.70
N GLY A 157 -2.40 -3.95 2.46
CA GLY A 157 -1.10 -4.29 3.02
C GLY A 157 -0.54 -5.58 2.42
N PHE A 158 0.75 -5.60 2.13
CA PHE A 158 1.52 -6.81 1.83
C PHE A 158 2.51 -7.06 2.95
N THR A 159 2.56 -8.29 3.45
CA THR A 159 3.47 -8.67 4.54
C THR A 159 3.88 -10.13 4.46
N GLY A 160 5.12 -10.41 4.85
CA GLY A 160 5.58 -11.79 5.09
C GLY A 160 5.32 -12.27 6.52
N THR A 161 5.04 -11.33 7.43
CA THR A 161 4.89 -11.59 8.87
C THR A 161 3.70 -10.81 9.43
N PRO A 162 2.46 -11.24 9.17
CA PRO A 162 1.29 -10.56 9.73
C PRO A 162 1.30 -10.63 11.26
N ILE A 163 0.82 -9.57 11.88
CA ILE A 163 0.67 -9.50 13.34
C ILE A 163 -0.73 -10.00 13.69
N PHE A 164 -0.79 -11.10 14.42
CA PHE A 164 -2.01 -11.65 14.98
C PHE A 164 -2.18 -11.24 16.45
N SER A 165 -3.38 -11.38 16.98
CA SER A 165 -3.66 -11.06 18.40
C SER A 165 -2.76 -11.81 19.38
N ALA A 166 -2.36 -13.03 19.05
CA ALA A 166 -1.44 -13.83 19.85
C ALA A 166 -0.01 -13.27 19.90
N ASN A 167 0.40 -12.51 18.87
CA ASN A 167 1.74 -11.94 18.72
C ASN A 167 1.76 -10.42 18.95
N ALA A 168 0.61 -9.82 19.24
CA ALA A 168 0.50 -8.40 19.50
C ALA A 168 1.09 -8.10 20.89
N GLY A 169 2.23 -7.41 20.91
CA GLY A 169 2.90 -7.03 22.16
C GLY A 169 2.02 -6.13 23.04
N ALA A 170 2.17 -6.25 24.34
CA ALA A 170 1.42 -5.55 25.39
C ALA A 170 1.82 -4.07 25.55
N GLY A 171 2.13 -3.33 24.51
CA GLY A 171 2.58 -1.95 24.71
C GLY A 171 2.90 -1.19 23.43
N GLY A 172 1.90 -0.85 22.67
CA GLY A 172 2.04 0.13 21.60
C GLY A 172 1.24 1.40 21.91
N LYS A 173 1.77 2.54 21.53
CA LYS A 173 1.16 3.88 21.64
C LYS A 173 -0.12 4.04 20.82
N TYR A 174 -0.54 3.00 20.11
CA TYR A 174 -1.66 2.96 19.15
C TYR A 174 -2.57 1.77 19.41
N ASP A 175 -3.88 1.97 19.24
CA ASP A 175 -4.93 0.96 19.41
C ASP A 175 -4.90 -0.17 18.36
N LEU A 176 -4.15 -0.01 17.26
CA LEU A 176 -4.02 -1.01 16.21
C LEU A 176 -2.98 -2.07 16.61
N LYS A 177 -3.45 -3.23 17.04
CA LYS A 177 -2.61 -4.33 17.53
C LYS A 177 -2.34 -5.41 16.48
N THR A 178 -3.20 -5.52 15.45
CA THR A 178 -3.10 -6.59 14.44
C THR A 178 -3.12 -6.03 13.02
N THR A 179 -2.60 -6.83 12.07
CA THR A 179 -2.64 -6.49 10.64
C THR A 179 -4.08 -6.35 10.15
N GLU A 180 -4.98 -7.21 10.63
CA GLU A 180 -6.40 -7.16 10.28
C GLU A 180 -7.10 -5.90 10.78
N GLN A 181 -6.78 -5.43 11.98
CA GLN A 181 -7.31 -4.17 12.51
C GLN A 181 -6.86 -2.95 11.70
N ALA A 182 -5.68 -3.04 11.07
CA ALA A 182 -5.13 -1.94 10.29
C ALA A 182 -5.62 -1.91 8.84
N PHE A 183 -5.77 -3.07 8.21
CA PHE A 183 -6.03 -3.19 6.77
C PHE A 183 -7.39 -3.81 6.44
N GLY A 184 -8.00 -4.54 7.35
CA GLY A 184 -9.17 -5.36 7.09
C GLY A 184 -8.82 -6.84 6.89
N ARG A 185 -9.74 -7.59 6.30
CA ARG A 185 -9.61 -9.04 6.16
C ARG A 185 -8.40 -9.47 5.33
N GLN A 186 -7.93 -10.69 5.58
CA GLN A 186 -6.98 -11.36 4.71
C GLN A 186 -7.62 -11.69 3.36
N LEU A 187 -7.04 -11.19 2.28
CA LEU A 187 -7.53 -11.39 0.92
C LEU A 187 -6.87 -12.56 0.21
N HIS A 188 -5.61 -12.83 0.55
CA HIS A 188 -4.84 -13.92 -0.02
C HIS A 188 -3.73 -14.36 0.94
N ILE A 189 -3.39 -15.64 0.86
CA ILE A 189 -2.26 -16.23 1.59
C ILE A 189 -1.42 -17.05 0.61
N TYR A 190 -0.09 -16.95 0.75
CA TYR A 190 0.87 -17.80 0.07
C TYR A 190 2.06 -18.02 1.01
N THR A 191 2.10 -19.19 1.60
CA THR A 191 3.07 -19.57 2.63
C THR A 191 4.28 -20.26 2.04
N ILE A 192 5.28 -20.55 2.88
CA ILE A 192 6.44 -21.35 2.48
C ILE A 192 6.01 -22.78 2.06
N VAL A 193 4.94 -23.31 2.65
CA VAL A 193 4.41 -24.63 2.30
C VAL A 193 3.86 -24.60 0.87
N ASP A 194 3.13 -23.54 0.52
CA ASP A 194 2.62 -23.36 -0.84
C ASP A 194 3.76 -23.20 -1.84
N ALA A 195 4.81 -22.44 -1.47
CA ALA A 195 5.97 -22.22 -2.31
C ALA A 195 6.76 -23.50 -2.58
N ILE A 196 6.90 -24.38 -1.57
CA ILE A 196 7.51 -25.69 -1.72
C ILE A 196 6.65 -26.61 -2.62
N ALA A 197 5.34 -26.61 -2.42
CA ALA A 197 4.41 -27.41 -3.22
C ALA A 197 4.42 -26.99 -4.70
N ASP A 198 4.61 -25.69 -4.97
CA ASP A 198 4.71 -25.14 -6.33
C ASP A 198 6.12 -25.24 -6.94
N GLY A 199 7.11 -25.76 -6.21
CA GLY A 199 8.50 -25.87 -6.66
C GLY A 199 9.21 -24.52 -6.84
N ASN A 200 8.78 -23.51 -6.11
CA ASN A 200 9.34 -22.14 -6.16
C ASN A 200 10.42 -21.90 -5.09
N VAL A 201 10.70 -22.88 -4.25
CA VAL A 201 11.74 -22.87 -3.19
C VAL A 201 12.41 -24.24 -3.12
#